data_062932d8dcd02b680e81e14915d83fa0
#
_entry.id   062932d8dcd02b680e81e14915d83fa0
#
_cell.length_a   1.000
_cell.length_b   1.000
_cell.length_c   1.000
_cell.angle_alpha   90.00
_cell.angle_beta   90.00
_cell.angle_gamma   90.00
#
_symmetry.space_group_name_H-M   'P 1'
#
loop_
_entity.id
_entity.type
_entity.pdbx_description
1 polymer ?
#
loop_
_entity_poly.entity_id
_entity_poly.type
_entity_poly.pdbx_seq_one_letter_code
_entity_poly.pdbx_strand_id
1 'polypeptide(L)'
;MWLLSALALLFGIVLPANAQNCNVAKDLMFQGLERIKTGSNPEAENGLQLLKHAVAVCNSYGDAWYYRSVFERKLNQTARADYSLQKAKEWNSQALEQKLDPFALAAPSGTPPPARVHDKWALIVGISKFDDSNVPRLNYPSKDAQDFAAVLKDPNVGRFKADHVHTLVDQDATTHNIKTELNWLARNALPDDLVVIFVSTHGSPRELDSRDVNYIVTRDTKVKPQDELFATALGMVELTQVVRSRILARRTAILLDTCHSGAAASRKNQDVQESSVSSGTLDSIRQGEGRAIITSSQVGESSWEDDEDQNGYFTHYLVKALQQSKGLDPIQKVFDYVHDQVSRSVLAKYEVKQEPVLSVSDGKAEIVIGAVSGGG
;
A
#
# COMPACT_ATOMS: atom_id res chain seq x y z
N MET A 1 15.05 -55.21 35.33
CA MET A 1 13.87 -54.73 36.08
C MET A 1 13.91 -53.25 36.03
N TRP A 2 13.23 -52.75 35.10
CA TRP A 2 12.17 -51.70 35.01
C TRP A 2 12.79 -50.31 35.14
N LEU A 3 13.02 -49.63 33.99
CA LEU A 3 12.14 -48.66 33.27
C LEU A 3 11.58 -47.57 34.20
N LEU A 4 12.17 -46.42 34.15
CA LEU A 4 11.46 -45.14 34.21
C LEU A 4 12.06 -44.25 33.13
N SER A 5 11.36 -44.37 32.04
CA SER A 5 11.53 -43.54 30.86
C SER A 5 11.17 -42.09 31.14
N ALA A 6 11.99 -41.27 30.58
CA ALA A 6 11.73 -39.88 30.21
C ALA A 6 10.27 -39.56 29.99
N LEU A 7 9.79 -38.58 30.67
CA LEU A 7 8.73 -37.67 30.23
C LEU A 7 9.13 -36.24 30.56
N ALA A 8 10.18 -35.79 29.91
CA ALA A 8 10.43 -34.37 29.75
C ALA A 8 9.60 -33.91 28.54
N LEU A 9 8.28 -33.89 28.70
CA LEU A 9 7.35 -33.15 27.84
C LEU A 9 7.55 -31.68 28.16
N LEU A 10 8.29 -30.98 27.26
CA LEU A 10 7.70 -30.00 26.39
C LEU A 10 6.60 -29.15 27.05
N PHE A 11 6.93 -28.42 28.07
CA PHE A 11 6.31 -27.11 28.25
C PHE A 11 7.11 -26.13 27.41
N GLY A 12 6.80 -26.10 26.12
CA GLY A 12 7.01 -24.92 25.33
C GLY A 12 6.26 -23.80 26.04
N ILE A 13 7.00 -22.99 26.80
CA ILE A 13 6.50 -21.69 27.22
C ILE A 13 6.30 -20.94 25.92
N VAL A 14 5.09 -21.06 25.37
CA VAL A 14 4.58 -20.06 24.42
C VAL A 14 4.48 -18.81 25.28
N LEU A 15 5.55 -18.01 25.25
CA LEU A 15 5.48 -16.64 25.72
C LEU A 15 4.28 -16.03 24.99
N PRO A 16 3.32 -15.44 25.70
CA PRO A 16 2.17 -14.91 25.04
C PRO A 16 2.67 -13.86 24.05
N ALA A 17 2.31 -14.02 22.78
CA ALA A 17 2.58 -13.09 21.70
C ALA A 17 2.11 -11.64 21.98
N ASN A 18 1.41 -11.44 23.08
CA ASN A 18 0.82 -10.20 23.52
C ASN A 18 1.79 -9.17 24.12
N ALA A 19 2.91 -9.58 24.72
CA ALA A 19 3.76 -8.62 25.44
C ALA A 19 4.55 -7.69 24.53
N GLN A 20 4.99 -8.17 23.37
CA GLN A 20 5.67 -7.33 22.36
C GLN A 20 4.70 -6.39 21.65
N ASN A 21 3.47 -6.82 21.44
CA ASN A 21 2.46 -6.03 20.75
C ASN A 21 1.95 -4.84 21.58
N CYS A 22 1.98 -4.90 22.91
CA CYS A 22 1.47 -3.81 23.75
C CYS A 22 2.40 -2.59 23.79
N ASN A 23 3.69 -2.74 23.60
CA ASN A 23 4.60 -1.59 23.42
C ASN A 23 4.31 -0.86 22.11
N VAL A 24 4.09 -1.60 21.04
CA VAL A 24 3.67 -1.04 19.75
C VAL A 24 2.31 -0.33 19.88
N ALA A 25 1.36 -0.91 20.60
CA ALA A 25 0.07 -0.28 20.85
C ALA A 25 0.20 1.03 21.65
N LYS A 26 1.14 1.11 22.58
CA LYS A 26 1.44 2.32 23.34
C LYS A 26 1.99 3.42 22.42
N ASP A 27 2.90 3.10 21.53
CA ASP A 27 3.46 4.06 20.58
C ASP A 27 2.39 4.56 19.59
N LEU A 28 1.56 3.66 19.07
CA LEU A 28 0.41 4.00 18.23
C LEU A 28 -0.59 4.91 18.93
N MET A 29 -0.85 4.64 20.21
CA MET A 29 -1.71 5.49 21.03
C MET A 29 -1.15 6.90 21.13
N PHE A 30 0.13 7.08 21.48
CA PHE A 30 0.75 8.41 21.60
C PHE A 30 0.75 9.16 20.26
N GLN A 31 1.07 8.48 19.15
CA GLN A 31 1.00 9.08 17.82
C GLN A 31 -0.43 9.51 17.45
N GLY A 32 -1.42 8.68 17.81
CA GLY A 32 -2.83 9.03 17.63
C GLY A 32 -3.22 10.28 18.42
N LEU A 33 -2.80 10.39 19.68
CA LEU A 33 -3.04 11.54 20.54
C LEU A 33 -2.39 12.81 19.99
N GLU A 34 -1.16 12.74 19.48
CA GLU A 34 -0.47 13.90 18.88
C GLU A 34 -1.22 14.43 17.66
N ARG A 35 -1.64 13.57 16.74
CA ARG A 35 -2.40 13.98 15.55
C ARG A 35 -3.72 14.67 15.91
N ILE A 36 -4.35 14.20 16.97
CA ILE A 36 -5.62 14.78 17.43
C ILE A 36 -5.41 16.13 18.11
N LYS A 37 -4.26 16.38 18.73
CA LYS A 37 -3.91 17.69 19.33
C LYS A 37 -3.70 18.77 18.28
N THR A 38 -3.03 18.44 17.19
CA THR A 38 -2.62 19.41 16.17
C THR A 38 -3.75 19.81 15.21
N GLY A 39 -4.95 19.22 15.32
CA GLY A 39 -5.74 19.00 14.28
C GLY A 39 -6.96 19.67 13.81
N SER A 40 -7.00 19.76 12.51
CA SER A 40 -8.19 19.82 11.66
C SER A 40 -8.99 18.50 11.76
N ASN A 41 -10.27 18.50 11.34
CA ASN A 41 -11.09 17.28 11.34
C ASN A 41 -10.44 16.05 10.66
N PRO A 42 -9.71 16.16 9.52
CA PRO A 42 -9.00 15.03 8.93
C PRO A 42 -7.90 14.44 9.82
N GLU A 43 -7.16 15.27 10.54
CA GLU A 43 -6.11 14.81 11.46
C GLU A 43 -6.70 14.09 12.68
N ALA A 44 -7.83 14.56 13.18
CA ALA A 44 -8.55 13.89 14.26
C ALA A 44 -9.05 12.49 13.85
N GLU A 45 -9.52 12.34 12.60
CA GLU A 45 -9.92 11.05 12.05
C GLU A 45 -8.71 10.10 11.90
N ASN A 46 -7.58 10.60 11.40
CA ASN A 46 -6.34 9.83 11.30
C ASN A 46 -5.84 9.40 12.69
N GLY A 47 -5.89 10.28 13.66
CA GLY A 47 -5.55 9.96 15.05
C GLY A 47 -6.45 8.87 15.64
N LEU A 48 -7.76 8.92 15.34
CA LEU A 48 -8.69 7.87 15.76
C LEU A 48 -8.37 6.52 15.09
N GLN A 49 -7.91 6.50 13.85
CA GLN A 49 -7.48 5.26 13.21
C GLN A 49 -6.26 4.65 13.91
N LEU A 50 -5.28 5.47 14.32
CA LEU A 50 -4.15 4.99 15.11
C LEU A 50 -4.58 4.38 16.44
N LEU A 51 -5.54 4.99 17.14
CA LEU A 51 -6.11 4.41 18.38
C LEU A 51 -6.86 3.09 18.12
N LYS A 52 -7.57 2.98 17.00
CA LYS A 52 -8.21 1.73 16.60
C LYS A 52 -7.17 0.65 16.30
N HIS A 53 -6.07 1.02 15.69
CA HIS A 53 -4.97 0.09 15.43
C HIS A 53 -4.28 -0.33 16.72
N ALA A 54 -4.02 0.59 17.63
CA ALA A 54 -3.45 0.29 18.94
C ALA A 54 -4.24 -0.81 19.68
N VAL A 55 -5.56 -0.70 19.72
CA VAL A 55 -6.40 -1.73 20.36
C VAL A 55 -6.51 -3.02 19.55
N ALA A 56 -6.25 -2.99 18.25
CA ALA A 56 -6.20 -4.20 17.42
C ALA A 56 -4.88 -4.97 17.63
N VAL A 57 -3.77 -4.25 17.81
CA VAL A 57 -2.43 -4.80 18.06
C VAL A 57 -2.32 -5.36 19.50
N CYS A 58 -2.87 -4.65 20.49
CA CYS A 58 -2.93 -5.10 21.87
C CYS A 58 -4.34 -4.86 22.44
N ASN A 59 -5.19 -5.85 22.33
CA ASN A 59 -6.57 -5.75 22.78
C ASN A 59 -6.71 -5.54 24.32
N SER A 60 -5.70 -5.93 25.09
CA SER A 60 -5.65 -5.74 26.53
C SER A 60 -5.06 -4.40 26.99
N TYR A 61 -4.71 -3.51 26.07
CA TYR A 61 -4.16 -2.20 26.42
C TYR A 61 -5.29 -1.21 26.74
N GLY A 62 -5.68 -1.13 28.01
CA GLY A 62 -6.83 -0.37 28.50
C GLY A 62 -6.76 1.12 28.19
N ASP A 63 -5.58 1.74 28.23
CA ASP A 63 -5.43 3.18 27.98
C ASP A 63 -5.75 3.55 26.53
N ALA A 64 -5.36 2.71 25.56
CA ALA A 64 -5.72 2.93 24.17
C ALA A 64 -7.26 2.85 23.96
N TRP A 65 -7.95 1.95 24.65
CA TRP A 65 -9.41 1.89 24.67
C TRP A 65 -10.05 3.13 25.29
N TYR A 66 -9.47 3.65 26.37
CA TYR A 66 -9.96 4.87 27.02
C TYR A 66 -9.88 6.07 26.07
N TYR A 67 -8.70 6.34 25.53
CA TYR A 67 -8.53 7.46 24.61
C TYR A 67 -9.36 7.32 23.35
N ARG A 68 -9.47 6.12 22.81
CA ARG A 68 -10.37 5.84 21.70
C ARG A 68 -11.83 6.22 22.05
N SER A 69 -12.31 5.90 23.25
CA SER A 69 -13.67 6.26 23.70
C SER A 69 -13.88 7.79 23.75
N VAL A 70 -12.87 8.51 24.22
CA VAL A 70 -12.92 9.99 24.31
C VAL A 70 -13.09 10.61 22.93
N PHE A 71 -12.32 10.11 21.93
CA PHE A 71 -12.38 10.66 20.58
C PHE A 71 -13.59 10.22 19.78
N GLU A 72 -14.03 8.97 19.93
CA GLU A 72 -15.28 8.51 19.34
C GLU A 72 -16.46 9.36 19.85
N ARG A 73 -16.47 9.74 21.13
CA ARG A 73 -17.48 10.64 21.70
C ARG A 73 -17.40 12.04 21.12
N LYS A 74 -16.19 12.61 20.96
CA LYS A 74 -15.98 13.92 20.34
C LYS A 74 -16.47 13.97 18.88
N LEU A 75 -16.39 12.84 18.16
CA LEU A 75 -16.89 12.68 16.79
C LEU A 75 -18.37 12.24 16.73
N ASN A 76 -19.13 12.37 17.83
CA ASN A 76 -20.53 11.99 17.96
C ASN A 76 -20.81 10.48 17.67
N GLN A 77 -19.80 9.62 17.78
CA GLN A 77 -19.92 8.17 17.63
C GLN A 77 -20.26 7.50 18.98
N THR A 78 -21.36 7.91 19.61
CA THR A 78 -21.69 7.59 21.01
C THR A 78 -21.70 6.09 21.31
N ALA A 79 -22.36 5.28 20.49
CA ALA A 79 -22.42 3.82 20.71
C ALA A 79 -21.03 3.15 20.66
N ARG A 80 -20.14 3.61 19.78
CA ARG A 80 -18.73 3.13 19.71
C ARG A 80 -17.94 3.58 20.92
N ALA A 81 -18.12 4.83 21.33
CA ALA A 81 -17.47 5.39 22.51
C ALA A 81 -17.84 4.63 23.77
N ASP A 82 -19.12 4.24 23.95
CA ASP A 82 -19.57 3.47 25.10
C ASP A 82 -18.96 2.07 25.11
N TYR A 83 -18.90 1.39 23.97
CA TYR A 83 -18.19 0.13 23.82
C TYR A 83 -16.71 0.23 24.17
N SER A 84 -16.01 1.25 23.63
CA SER A 84 -14.59 1.49 23.91
C SER A 84 -14.35 1.79 25.39
N LEU A 85 -15.23 2.55 26.03
CA LEU A 85 -15.15 2.86 27.46
C LEU A 85 -15.38 1.60 28.32
N GLN A 86 -16.29 0.73 27.93
CA GLN A 86 -16.49 -0.56 28.59
C GLN A 86 -15.21 -1.42 28.51
N LYS A 87 -14.55 -1.48 27.35
CA LYS A 87 -13.28 -2.17 27.18
C LYS A 87 -12.16 -1.55 28.01
N ALA A 88 -12.08 -0.24 28.11
CA ALA A 88 -11.12 0.44 28.98
C ALA A 88 -11.28 0.01 30.46
N LYS A 89 -12.51 -0.13 30.95
CA LYS A 89 -12.80 -0.65 32.30
C LYS A 89 -12.42 -2.11 32.44
N GLU A 90 -12.76 -2.94 31.46
CA GLU A 90 -12.44 -4.37 31.43
C GLU A 90 -10.93 -4.63 31.52
N TRP A 91 -10.13 -3.77 30.90
CA TRP A 91 -8.66 -3.88 30.85
C TRP A 91 -7.96 -2.93 31.83
N ASN A 92 -8.63 -2.50 32.90
CA ASN A 92 -8.07 -1.69 33.99
C ASN A 92 -7.22 -0.49 33.51
N SER A 93 -7.82 0.38 32.68
CA SER A 93 -7.12 1.55 32.14
C SER A 93 -6.71 2.49 33.27
N GLN A 94 -5.41 2.74 33.41
CA GLN A 94 -4.86 3.73 34.34
C GLN A 94 -5.27 5.15 33.94
N ALA A 95 -5.30 5.42 32.64
CA ALA A 95 -5.73 6.71 32.10
C ALA A 95 -7.19 7.02 32.46
N LEU A 96 -8.06 6.00 32.47
CA LEU A 96 -9.45 6.13 32.90
C LEU A 96 -9.55 6.36 34.42
N GLU A 97 -8.83 5.60 35.24
CA GLU A 97 -8.83 5.73 36.69
C GLU A 97 -8.37 7.11 37.14
N GLN A 98 -7.33 7.63 36.51
CA GLN A 98 -6.76 8.95 36.80
C GLN A 98 -7.50 10.08 36.09
N LYS A 99 -8.48 9.80 35.23
CA LYS A 99 -9.20 10.76 34.38
C LYS A 99 -8.24 11.67 33.60
N LEU A 100 -7.19 11.06 33.05
CA LEU A 100 -6.16 11.80 32.33
C LEU A 100 -6.75 12.49 31.10
N ASP A 101 -6.50 13.79 31.01
CA ASP A 101 -6.83 14.54 29.80
C ASP A 101 -5.89 14.10 28.66
N PRO A 102 -6.44 13.57 27.55
CA PRO A 102 -5.63 13.21 26.39
C PRO A 102 -4.81 14.38 25.83
N PHE A 103 -5.22 15.61 26.07
CA PHE A 103 -4.52 16.81 25.62
C PHE A 103 -3.46 17.31 26.61
N ALA A 104 -3.46 16.84 27.85
CA ALA A 104 -2.46 17.21 28.87
C ALA A 104 -1.21 16.30 28.84
N LEU A 105 -1.26 15.16 28.16
CA LEU A 105 -0.09 14.29 28.01
C LEU A 105 0.95 15.02 27.14
N ALA A 106 2.04 15.44 27.76
CA ALA A 106 3.18 15.95 27.02
C ALA A 106 3.71 14.86 26.08
N ALA A 107 3.90 15.21 24.81
CA ALA A 107 4.73 14.42 23.94
C ALA A 107 6.10 14.23 24.59
N PRO A 108 6.78 13.09 24.44
CA PRO A 108 8.18 13.00 24.80
C PRO A 108 8.91 14.17 24.13
N SER A 109 9.48 15.05 24.95
CA SER A 109 10.19 16.25 24.50
C SER A 109 11.48 15.84 23.79
N GLY A 110 11.41 15.75 22.48
CA GLY A 110 12.52 15.52 21.58
C GLY A 110 12.00 15.65 20.17
N THR A 111 12.70 16.43 19.34
CA THR A 111 12.51 16.37 17.90
C THR A 111 12.64 14.88 17.51
N PRO A 112 11.63 14.22 16.94
CA PRO A 112 11.80 12.84 16.54
C PRO A 112 13.03 12.78 15.62
N PRO A 113 13.96 11.83 15.84
CA PRO A 113 15.06 11.64 14.91
C PRO A 113 14.46 11.46 13.52
N PRO A 114 15.20 11.84 12.44
CA PRO A 114 14.72 11.66 11.08
C PRO A 114 14.22 10.22 10.95
N ALA A 115 12.95 10.07 10.66
CA ALA A 115 12.23 8.83 10.86
C ALA A 115 12.89 7.72 10.04
N ARG A 116 13.63 6.85 10.70
CA ARG A 116 14.20 5.64 10.10
C ARG A 116 13.06 4.74 9.66
N VAL A 117 13.18 4.12 8.52
CA VAL A 117 12.25 3.06 8.10
C VAL A 117 12.42 1.91 9.08
N HIS A 118 11.35 1.59 9.84
CA HIS A 118 11.40 0.52 10.83
C HIS A 118 11.32 -0.85 10.14
N ASP A 119 10.31 -1.05 9.29
CA ASP A 119 10.14 -2.27 8.49
C ASP A 119 9.58 -1.92 7.09
N LYS A 120 9.54 -2.91 6.20
CA LYS A 120 9.11 -2.72 4.80
C LYS A 120 8.17 -3.82 4.37
N TRP A 121 7.05 -3.43 3.75
CA TRP A 121 5.97 -4.30 3.35
C TRP A 121 5.61 -4.06 1.89
N ALA A 122 5.34 -5.09 1.13
CA ALA A 122 4.98 -4.92 -0.26
C ALA A 122 3.86 -5.86 -0.71
N LEU A 123 2.95 -5.32 -1.53
CA LEU A 123 2.00 -6.07 -2.33
C LEU A 123 2.33 -5.85 -3.80
N ILE A 124 2.63 -6.92 -4.50
CA ILE A 124 3.04 -6.91 -5.90
C ILE A 124 2.03 -7.72 -6.70
N VAL A 125 1.43 -7.09 -7.70
CA VAL A 125 0.39 -7.71 -8.54
C VAL A 125 0.80 -7.63 -10.01
N GLY A 126 0.73 -8.76 -10.72
CA GLY A 126 0.99 -8.83 -12.15
C GLY A 126 0.02 -9.78 -12.87
N ILE A 127 -0.73 -9.28 -13.87
CA ILE A 127 -1.79 -10.04 -14.52
C ILE A 127 -1.61 -10.01 -16.03
N SER A 128 -1.18 -11.14 -16.57
CA SER A 128 -1.03 -11.34 -18.02
C SER A 128 -2.23 -12.04 -18.65
N LYS A 129 -3.01 -12.79 -17.85
CA LYS A 129 -4.10 -13.62 -18.33
C LYS A 129 -5.38 -13.33 -17.58
N PHE A 130 -6.50 -13.28 -18.27
CA PHE A 130 -7.82 -12.93 -17.76
C PHE A 130 -8.81 -14.04 -18.03
N ASP A 131 -9.80 -14.20 -17.15
CA ASP A 131 -10.86 -15.21 -17.32
C ASP A 131 -11.90 -14.77 -18.34
N ASP A 132 -12.12 -13.45 -18.49
CA ASP A 132 -12.99 -12.91 -19.53
C ASP A 132 -12.25 -12.86 -20.87
N SER A 133 -12.77 -13.56 -21.87
CA SER A 133 -12.22 -13.57 -23.23
C SER A 133 -12.30 -12.23 -23.96
N ASN A 134 -13.08 -11.28 -23.46
CA ASN A 134 -13.15 -9.91 -23.97
C ASN A 134 -11.99 -9.03 -23.50
N VAL A 135 -11.21 -9.48 -22.50
CA VAL A 135 -10.01 -8.82 -22.02
C VAL A 135 -8.80 -9.40 -22.76
N PRO A 136 -8.06 -8.62 -23.55
CA PRO A 136 -6.88 -9.10 -24.24
C PRO A 136 -5.81 -9.58 -23.24
N ARG A 137 -5.03 -10.59 -23.64
CA ARG A 137 -3.87 -11.03 -22.86
C ARG A 137 -2.74 -10.00 -22.99
N LEU A 138 -1.95 -9.86 -21.92
CA LEU A 138 -0.70 -9.14 -21.87
C LEU A 138 0.48 -10.14 -21.84
N ASN A 139 1.65 -9.72 -22.29
CA ASN A 139 2.78 -10.63 -22.37
C ASN A 139 3.55 -10.69 -21.04
N TYR A 140 3.87 -9.55 -20.44
CA TYR A 140 4.90 -9.48 -19.42
C TYR A 140 4.47 -9.05 -18.00
N PRO A 141 3.24 -8.61 -17.68
CA PRO A 141 2.88 -8.17 -16.32
C PRO A 141 3.19 -9.16 -15.21
N SER A 142 2.99 -10.47 -15.46
CA SER A 142 3.33 -11.51 -14.47
C SER A 142 4.84 -11.60 -14.23
N LYS A 143 5.66 -11.39 -15.27
CA LYS A 143 7.12 -11.33 -15.15
C LYS A 143 7.55 -10.02 -14.49
N ASP A 144 6.96 -8.89 -14.87
CA ASP A 144 7.22 -7.59 -14.25
C ASP A 144 7.06 -7.67 -12.73
N ALA A 145 5.95 -8.25 -12.27
CA ALA A 145 5.69 -8.46 -10.86
C ALA A 145 6.75 -9.34 -10.19
N GLN A 146 7.17 -10.42 -10.84
CA GLN A 146 8.20 -11.33 -10.32
C GLN A 146 9.56 -10.65 -10.25
N ASP A 147 9.98 -9.93 -11.29
CA ASP A 147 11.27 -9.23 -11.34
C ASP A 147 11.32 -8.11 -10.30
N PHE A 148 10.25 -7.34 -10.18
CA PHE A 148 10.18 -6.28 -9.17
C PHE A 148 10.17 -6.86 -7.74
N ALA A 149 9.44 -7.94 -7.49
CA ALA A 149 9.45 -8.63 -6.20
C ALA A 149 10.84 -9.20 -5.87
N ALA A 150 11.58 -9.70 -6.87
CA ALA A 150 12.94 -10.18 -6.70
C ALA A 150 13.88 -9.03 -6.28
N VAL A 151 13.78 -7.87 -6.94
CA VAL A 151 14.57 -6.67 -6.59
C VAL A 151 14.25 -6.18 -5.19
N LEU A 152 12.98 -6.18 -4.77
CA LEU A 152 12.62 -5.80 -3.40
C LEU A 152 13.24 -6.73 -2.36
N LYS A 153 13.28 -8.03 -2.63
CA LYS A 153 13.85 -9.05 -1.72
C LYS A 153 15.37 -9.13 -1.77
N ASP A 154 16.02 -8.55 -2.79
CA ASP A 154 17.49 -8.57 -2.90
C ASP A 154 18.13 -7.84 -1.69
N PRO A 155 19.01 -8.52 -0.91
CA PRO A 155 19.64 -7.94 0.27
C PRO A 155 20.59 -6.78 -0.03
N ASN A 156 20.98 -6.59 -1.29
CA ASN A 156 21.85 -5.49 -1.71
C ASN A 156 21.06 -4.32 -2.32
N VAL A 157 19.78 -4.51 -2.65
CA VAL A 157 18.94 -3.53 -3.33
C VAL A 157 17.74 -3.13 -2.47
N GLY A 158 16.68 -3.91 -2.52
CA GLY A 158 15.43 -3.58 -1.82
C GLY A 158 15.48 -3.88 -0.32
N ARG A 159 16.12 -4.93 0.10
CA ARG A 159 16.29 -5.33 1.51
C ARG A 159 14.97 -5.56 2.25
N PHE A 160 13.91 -5.97 1.55
CA PHE A 160 12.66 -6.41 2.18
C PHE A 160 12.83 -7.83 2.71
N LYS A 161 12.22 -8.13 3.84
CA LYS A 161 12.09 -9.51 4.30
C LYS A 161 11.22 -10.30 3.33
N ALA A 162 11.56 -11.54 3.06
CA ALA A 162 10.88 -12.34 2.05
C ALA A 162 9.38 -12.55 2.37
N ASP A 163 9.04 -12.73 3.65
CA ASP A 163 7.69 -12.87 4.18
C ASP A 163 6.90 -11.56 4.28
N HIS A 164 7.55 -10.42 4.00
CA HIS A 164 6.92 -9.11 3.90
C HIS A 164 6.66 -8.66 2.45
N VAL A 165 6.92 -9.53 1.46
CA VAL A 165 6.64 -9.26 0.05
C VAL A 165 5.67 -10.30 -0.48
N HIS A 166 4.41 -9.94 -0.55
CA HIS A 166 3.37 -10.77 -1.13
C HIS A 166 3.23 -10.48 -2.61
N THR A 167 3.23 -11.53 -3.42
CA THR A 167 3.18 -11.42 -4.88
C THR A 167 2.01 -12.25 -5.39
N LEU A 168 1.08 -11.58 -6.08
CA LEU A 168 -0.06 -12.19 -6.74
C LEU A 168 0.14 -12.11 -8.25
N VAL A 169 0.17 -13.25 -8.92
CA VAL A 169 0.32 -13.31 -10.38
C VAL A 169 -0.80 -14.12 -11.01
N ASP A 170 -1.27 -13.67 -12.16
CA ASP A 170 -2.28 -14.36 -12.97
C ASP A 170 -3.45 -14.91 -12.13
N GLN A 171 -3.55 -16.22 -11.97
CA GLN A 171 -4.66 -16.90 -11.29
C GLN A 171 -4.86 -16.50 -9.84
N ASP A 172 -3.82 -16.05 -9.16
CA ASP A 172 -3.89 -15.63 -7.76
C ASP A 172 -4.30 -14.16 -7.64
N ALA A 173 -4.23 -13.39 -8.72
CA ALA A 173 -4.50 -11.95 -8.74
C ALA A 173 -5.98 -11.63 -9.00
N THR A 174 -6.88 -12.26 -8.25
CA THR A 174 -8.32 -11.95 -8.25
C THR A 174 -8.61 -10.70 -7.43
N THR A 175 -9.74 -10.04 -7.70
CA THR A 175 -10.21 -8.90 -6.90
C THR A 175 -10.30 -9.25 -5.42
N HIS A 176 -10.80 -10.44 -5.09
CA HIS A 176 -10.87 -10.92 -3.71
C HIS A 176 -9.50 -11.01 -3.04
N ASN A 177 -8.55 -11.67 -3.70
CA ASN A 177 -7.21 -11.88 -3.14
C ASN A 177 -6.45 -10.55 -2.98
N ILE A 178 -6.52 -9.66 -3.98
CA ILE A 178 -5.90 -8.33 -3.89
C ILE A 178 -6.46 -7.54 -2.70
N LYS A 179 -7.78 -7.54 -2.50
CA LYS A 179 -8.40 -6.88 -1.33
C LYS A 179 -7.97 -7.53 -0.01
N THR A 180 -7.79 -8.84 0.02
CA THR A 180 -7.29 -9.56 1.19
C THR A 180 -5.87 -9.12 1.53
N GLU A 181 -5.00 -9.02 0.53
CA GLU A 181 -3.61 -8.58 0.72
C GLU A 181 -3.48 -7.09 1.04
N LEU A 182 -4.32 -6.23 0.48
CA LEU A 182 -4.41 -4.84 0.91
C LEU A 182 -4.81 -4.72 2.40
N ASN A 183 -5.71 -5.59 2.86
CA ASN A 183 -6.06 -5.64 4.27
C ASN A 183 -4.93 -6.25 5.14
N TRP A 184 -4.12 -7.16 4.59
CA TRP A 184 -2.91 -7.65 5.25
C TRP A 184 -1.90 -6.52 5.45
N LEU A 185 -1.60 -5.70 4.43
CA LEU A 185 -0.78 -4.50 4.58
C LEU A 185 -1.31 -3.57 5.67
N ALA A 186 -2.63 -3.33 5.67
CA ALA A 186 -3.28 -2.45 6.64
C ALA A 186 -3.20 -2.95 8.09
N ARG A 187 -3.05 -4.25 8.30
CA ARG A 187 -2.91 -4.84 9.65
C ARG A 187 -1.48 -4.91 10.15
N ASN A 188 -0.51 -4.96 9.24
CA ASN A 188 0.88 -5.22 9.61
C ASN A 188 1.76 -3.97 9.52
N ALA A 189 1.53 -3.09 8.54
CA ALA A 189 2.36 -1.91 8.35
C ALA A 189 2.08 -0.84 9.43
N LEU A 190 3.14 -0.42 10.11
CA LEU A 190 3.14 0.60 11.14
C LEU A 190 3.48 1.98 10.56
N PRO A 191 3.23 3.08 11.29
CA PRO A 191 3.47 4.44 10.78
C PRO A 191 4.90 4.73 10.30
N ASP A 192 5.91 4.12 10.93
CA ASP A 192 7.31 4.34 10.56
C ASP A 192 7.83 3.34 9.52
N ASP A 193 6.96 2.46 9.03
CA ASP A 193 7.29 1.51 7.97
C ASP A 193 7.20 2.14 6.58
N LEU A 194 7.76 1.43 5.60
CA LEU A 194 7.58 1.69 4.18
C LEU A 194 6.62 0.65 3.60
N VAL A 195 5.60 1.12 2.90
CA VAL A 195 4.71 0.28 2.11
C VAL A 195 4.94 0.52 0.62
N VAL A 196 5.05 -0.57 -0.14
CA VAL A 196 5.12 -0.55 -1.60
C VAL A 196 3.95 -1.35 -2.17
N ILE A 197 3.18 -0.72 -3.06
CA ILE A 197 2.13 -1.39 -3.83
C ILE A 197 2.50 -1.24 -5.31
N PHE A 198 2.67 -2.37 -5.99
CA PHE A 198 2.94 -2.42 -7.42
C PHE A 198 1.83 -3.18 -8.12
N VAL A 199 1.34 -2.64 -9.22
CA VAL A 199 0.30 -3.29 -10.03
C VAL A 199 0.66 -3.14 -11.51
N SER A 200 0.82 -4.27 -12.19
CA SER A 200 0.99 -4.34 -13.64
C SER A 200 -0.15 -5.16 -14.25
N THR A 201 -1.04 -4.50 -15.02
CA THR A 201 -2.23 -5.09 -15.63
C THR A 201 -2.92 -4.09 -16.56
N HIS A 202 -4.09 -4.43 -17.11
CA HIS A 202 -4.96 -3.46 -17.78
C HIS A 202 -5.63 -2.47 -16.80
N GLY A 203 -5.75 -1.20 -17.23
CA GLY A 203 -6.77 -0.30 -16.73
C GLY A 203 -8.09 -0.49 -17.45
N SER A 204 -9.21 -0.06 -16.88
CA SER A 204 -10.49 -0.09 -17.57
C SER A 204 -10.52 0.93 -18.72
N PRO A 205 -11.13 0.59 -19.85
CA PRO A 205 -11.40 1.56 -20.90
C PRO A 205 -12.32 2.69 -20.38
N ARG A 206 -12.01 3.92 -20.73
CA ARG A 206 -12.76 5.10 -20.28
C ARG A 206 -14.22 5.08 -20.73
N GLU A 207 -14.47 4.51 -21.90
CA GLU A 207 -15.82 4.40 -22.50
C GLU A 207 -16.74 3.44 -21.73
N LEU A 208 -16.15 2.51 -20.98
CA LEU A 208 -16.90 1.58 -20.13
C LEU A 208 -17.22 2.18 -18.76
N ASP A 209 -16.66 3.34 -18.44
CA ASP A 209 -16.86 4.00 -17.17
C ASP A 209 -17.64 5.31 -17.33
N SER A 210 -18.93 5.23 -17.15
CA SER A 210 -19.85 6.37 -17.28
C SER A 210 -19.65 7.49 -16.24
N ARG A 211 -18.70 7.32 -15.29
CA ARG A 211 -18.49 8.23 -14.15
C ARG A 211 -17.03 8.63 -13.92
N ASP A 212 -16.15 8.42 -14.88
CA ASP A 212 -14.69 8.64 -14.73
C ASP A 212 -14.05 7.88 -13.54
N VAL A 213 -14.65 6.75 -13.13
CA VAL A 213 -14.08 5.86 -12.11
C VAL A 213 -13.13 4.88 -12.79
N ASN A 214 -11.84 5.08 -12.67
CA ASN A 214 -10.86 4.13 -13.22
C ASN A 214 -10.87 2.83 -12.41
N TYR A 215 -10.79 1.69 -13.12
CA TYR A 215 -10.69 0.37 -12.51
C TYR A 215 -9.38 -0.30 -12.91
N ILE A 216 -8.83 -1.04 -11.98
CA ILE A 216 -7.79 -2.02 -12.23
C ILE A 216 -8.47 -3.32 -12.66
N VAL A 217 -8.15 -3.79 -13.84
CA VAL A 217 -8.68 -5.05 -14.38
C VAL A 217 -7.94 -6.21 -13.72
N THR A 218 -8.66 -6.98 -12.91
CA THR A 218 -8.11 -8.14 -12.20
C THR A 218 -8.35 -9.43 -13.00
N ARG A 219 -7.77 -10.55 -12.54
CA ARG A 219 -7.89 -11.86 -13.20
C ARG A 219 -9.34 -12.25 -13.48
N ASP A 220 -10.23 -12.01 -12.52
CA ASP A 220 -11.64 -12.41 -12.53
C ASP A 220 -12.60 -11.28 -12.95
N THR A 221 -12.06 -10.14 -13.41
CA THR A 221 -12.87 -9.03 -13.92
C THR A 221 -13.62 -9.43 -15.17
N LYS A 222 -14.91 -9.06 -15.22
CA LYS A 222 -15.76 -9.17 -16.39
C LYS A 222 -16.06 -7.79 -16.94
N VAL A 223 -15.81 -7.58 -18.23
CA VAL A 223 -16.00 -6.27 -18.87
C VAL A 223 -17.33 -6.14 -19.61
N LYS A 224 -18.07 -7.22 -19.77
CA LYS A 224 -19.38 -7.25 -20.41
C LYS A 224 -20.38 -8.16 -19.68
N PRO A 225 -21.64 -7.70 -19.50
CA PRO A 225 -22.12 -6.33 -19.76
C PRO A 225 -21.43 -5.31 -18.87
N GLN A 226 -21.59 -4.02 -19.17
CA GLN A 226 -20.87 -2.91 -18.50
C GLN A 226 -21.02 -2.91 -16.97
N ASP A 227 -22.17 -3.32 -16.44
CA ASP A 227 -22.42 -3.39 -15.00
C ASP A 227 -21.49 -4.38 -14.28
N GLU A 228 -21.00 -5.42 -14.99
CA GLU A 228 -20.06 -6.40 -14.46
C GLU A 228 -18.68 -5.80 -14.17
N LEU A 229 -18.24 -4.79 -14.92
CA LEU A 229 -16.97 -4.11 -14.63
C LEU A 229 -16.99 -3.49 -13.23
N PHE A 230 -18.06 -2.78 -12.89
CA PHE A 230 -18.24 -2.20 -11.55
C PHE A 230 -18.27 -3.27 -10.45
N ALA A 231 -18.91 -4.40 -10.72
CA ALA A 231 -19.11 -5.47 -9.73
C ALA A 231 -17.85 -6.31 -9.50
N THR A 232 -16.97 -6.46 -10.50
CA THR A 232 -15.90 -7.46 -10.49
C THR A 232 -14.49 -6.87 -10.50
N ALA A 233 -14.29 -5.66 -11.01
CA ALA A 233 -12.98 -5.01 -11.04
C ALA A 233 -12.63 -4.34 -9.70
N LEU A 234 -11.36 -4.01 -9.52
CA LEU A 234 -10.90 -3.23 -8.37
C LEU A 234 -10.97 -1.73 -8.70
N GLY A 235 -11.91 -1.00 -8.09
CA GLY A 235 -12.03 0.44 -8.28
C GLY A 235 -10.83 1.21 -7.72
N MET A 236 -10.32 2.18 -8.48
CA MET A 236 -9.24 3.07 -8.00
C MET A 236 -9.67 3.88 -6.78
N VAL A 237 -10.94 4.25 -6.69
CA VAL A 237 -11.51 4.90 -5.49
C VAL A 237 -11.41 3.99 -4.27
N GLU A 238 -11.66 2.70 -4.43
CA GLU A 238 -11.57 1.72 -3.35
C GLU A 238 -10.11 1.52 -2.90
N LEU A 239 -9.17 1.35 -3.84
CA LEU A 239 -7.74 1.30 -3.55
C LEU A 239 -7.30 2.57 -2.79
N THR A 240 -7.72 3.75 -3.27
CA THR A 240 -7.46 5.04 -2.63
C THR A 240 -7.96 5.06 -1.19
N GLN A 241 -9.18 4.61 -0.98
CA GLN A 241 -9.79 4.58 0.36
C GLN A 241 -9.02 3.67 1.32
N VAL A 242 -8.60 2.49 0.87
CA VAL A 242 -7.80 1.57 1.69
C VAL A 242 -6.45 2.22 2.05
N VAL A 243 -5.74 2.78 1.06
CA VAL A 243 -4.45 3.43 1.27
C VAL A 243 -4.57 4.63 2.23
N ARG A 244 -5.63 5.43 2.10
CA ARG A 244 -5.82 6.64 2.93
C ARG A 244 -6.27 6.33 4.35
N SER A 245 -7.19 5.36 4.51
CA SER A 245 -7.91 5.19 5.77
C SER A 245 -7.50 3.95 6.56
N ARG A 246 -6.75 3.03 5.95
CA ARG A 246 -6.36 1.78 6.59
C ARG A 246 -4.85 1.56 6.67
N ILE A 247 -4.09 1.97 5.64
CA ILE A 247 -2.62 1.85 5.66
C ILE A 247 -2.06 3.04 6.40
N LEU A 248 -1.48 2.79 7.56
CA LEU A 248 -0.98 3.82 8.48
C LEU A 248 0.47 4.24 8.20
N ALA A 249 1.18 3.48 7.35
CA ALA A 249 2.56 3.80 6.98
C ALA A 249 2.64 5.20 6.38
N ARG A 250 3.51 6.05 6.96
CA ARG A 250 3.74 7.42 6.47
C ARG A 250 4.47 7.45 5.15
N ARG A 251 5.17 6.35 4.81
CA ARG A 251 5.86 6.19 3.53
C ARG A 251 5.16 5.13 2.73
N THR A 252 4.46 5.57 1.69
CA THR A 252 3.74 4.64 0.80
C THR A 252 4.05 4.98 -0.65
N ALA A 253 4.68 4.05 -1.36
CA ALA A 253 4.90 4.13 -2.80
C ALA A 253 3.87 3.26 -3.52
N ILE A 254 3.12 3.84 -4.44
CA ILE A 254 2.17 3.14 -5.31
C ILE A 254 2.68 3.27 -6.74
N LEU A 255 2.93 2.13 -7.37
CA LEU A 255 3.52 2.04 -8.70
C LEU A 255 2.51 1.33 -9.59
N LEU A 256 1.96 2.04 -10.56
CA LEU A 256 0.88 1.55 -11.41
C LEU A 256 1.35 1.47 -12.86
N ASP A 257 1.52 0.27 -13.33
CA ASP A 257 1.77 -0.05 -14.74
C ASP A 257 0.49 -0.63 -15.36
N THR A 258 -0.53 0.24 -15.53
CA THR A 258 -1.90 -0.19 -15.82
C THR A 258 -2.42 0.22 -17.21
N CYS A 259 -1.55 0.64 -18.12
CA CYS A 259 -1.97 1.12 -19.45
C CYS A 259 -1.33 0.26 -20.55
N HIS A 260 -1.73 -0.99 -20.71
CA HIS A 260 -1.12 -1.93 -21.65
C HIS A 260 -1.97 -2.15 -22.91
N SER A 261 -2.18 -1.15 -23.74
CA SER A 261 -2.91 -1.32 -25.00
C SER A 261 -2.02 -1.45 -26.25
N GLY A 262 -0.74 -1.18 -26.11
CA GLY A 262 0.12 -0.98 -27.28
C GLY A 262 0.47 -2.21 -28.09
N ALA A 263 0.61 -3.40 -27.51
CA ALA A 263 1.14 -4.58 -28.21
C ALA A 263 0.06 -5.51 -28.79
N ALA A 264 -1.13 -5.58 -28.20
CA ALA A 264 -2.18 -6.52 -28.61
C ALA A 264 -3.21 -5.93 -29.57
N ALA A 265 -3.31 -4.60 -29.68
CA ALA A 265 -4.18 -3.95 -30.66
C ALA A 265 -3.54 -4.02 -32.06
N SER A 266 -3.61 -5.19 -32.68
CA SER A 266 -3.51 -5.31 -34.13
C SER A 266 -4.32 -4.19 -34.76
N ARG A 267 -3.67 -3.33 -35.52
CA ARG A 267 -4.06 -2.17 -36.36
C ARG A 267 -5.52 -2.05 -36.91
N LYS A 268 -6.49 -2.77 -36.37
CA LYS A 268 -7.86 -2.84 -36.89
C LYS A 268 -8.97 -2.25 -36.01
N ASN A 269 -8.73 -1.96 -34.74
CA ASN A 269 -9.74 -1.31 -33.90
C ASN A 269 -9.12 -0.08 -33.21
N GLN A 270 -9.16 1.05 -33.90
CA GLN A 270 -8.68 2.36 -33.42
C GLN A 270 -9.63 3.03 -32.40
N ASP A 271 -10.66 2.34 -31.91
CA ASP A 271 -11.73 2.97 -31.13
C ASP A 271 -11.69 2.70 -29.61
N VAL A 272 -10.65 2.03 -29.09
CA VAL A 272 -10.51 1.83 -27.64
C VAL A 272 -9.45 2.78 -27.10
N GLN A 273 -9.83 3.98 -26.74
CA GLN A 273 -9.00 4.88 -25.95
C GLN A 273 -8.99 4.37 -24.51
N GLU A 274 -7.88 3.81 -24.07
CA GLU A 274 -7.71 3.32 -22.71
C GLU A 274 -7.39 4.47 -21.74
N SER A 275 -7.97 4.41 -20.55
CA SER A 275 -7.75 5.44 -19.54
C SER A 275 -6.60 5.08 -18.61
N SER A 276 -5.60 5.90 -18.61
CA SER A 276 -4.68 6.03 -17.48
C SER A 276 -5.42 6.60 -16.26
N VAL A 277 -4.84 6.43 -15.08
CA VAL A 277 -5.43 6.94 -13.83
C VAL A 277 -5.68 8.44 -13.93
N SER A 278 -6.91 8.87 -13.69
CA SER A 278 -7.29 10.28 -13.81
C SER A 278 -6.54 11.15 -12.78
N SER A 279 -6.29 12.42 -13.14
CA SER A 279 -5.65 13.39 -12.25
C SER A 279 -6.39 13.54 -10.92
N GLY A 280 -7.73 13.51 -10.93
CA GLY A 280 -8.54 13.58 -9.70
C GLY A 280 -8.33 12.37 -8.79
N THR A 281 -8.14 11.18 -9.35
CA THR A 281 -7.82 9.97 -8.57
C THR A 281 -6.41 10.07 -7.98
N LEU A 282 -5.41 10.52 -8.76
CA LEU A 282 -4.05 10.76 -8.26
C LEU A 282 -4.03 11.78 -7.13
N ASP A 283 -4.77 12.90 -7.26
CA ASP A 283 -4.91 13.91 -6.21
C ASP A 283 -5.57 13.35 -4.95
N SER A 284 -6.54 12.46 -5.11
CA SER A 284 -7.19 11.81 -3.97
C SER A 284 -6.24 10.88 -3.21
N ILE A 285 -5.46 10.06 -3.91
CA ILE A 285 -4.50 9.14 -3.25
C ILE A 285 -3.36 9.91 -2.59
N ARG A 286 -2.93 11.02 -3.21
CA ARG A 286 -1.87 11.89 -2.71
C ARG A 286 -2.18 12.55 -1.36
N GLN A 287 -3.43 12.74 -1.00
CA GLN A 287 -3.80 13.35 0.28
C GLN A 287 -3.28 12.54 1.47
N GLY A 288 -2.44 13.15 2.29
CA GLY A 288 -1.72 12.57 3.42
C GLY A 288 -0.20 12.72 3.25
N GLU A 289 0.55 12.59 4.33
CA GLU A 289 2.00 12.75 4.31
C GLU A 289 2.73 11.55 3.70
N GLY A 290 3.86 11.80 3.00
CA GLY A 290 4.83 10.77 2.63
C GLY A 290 4.36 9.78 1.57
N ARG A 291 3.41 10.15 0.70
CA ARG A 291 2.92 9.28 -0.38
C ARG A 291 3.51 9.66 -1.72
N ALA A 292 3.92 8.66 -2.48
CA ALA A 292 4.31 8.80 -3.86
C ALA A 292 3.50 7.82 -4.72
N ILE A 293 2.99 8.32 -5.84
CA ILE A 293 2.31 7.51 -6.85
C ILE A 293 3.06 7.72 -8.15
N ILE A 294 3.44 6.62 -8.78
CA ILE A 294 4.03 6.65 -10.11
C ILE A 294 3.12 5.84 -11.02
N THR A 295 2.69 6.45 -12.11
CA THR A 295 2.01 5.78 -13.22
C THR A 295 2.95 5.62 -14.39
N SER A 296 2.82 4.53 -15.14
CA SER A 296 3.70 4.20 -16.27
C SER A 296 3.51 5.11 -17.47
N SER A 297 2.40 5.87 -17.55
CA SER A 297 2.07 6.77 -18.65
C SER A 297 1.12 7.87 -18.21
N GLN A 298 0.99 8.92 -19.00
CA GLN A 298 -0.01 9.98 -18.83
C GLN A 298 -1.41 9.51 -19.27
N VAL A 299 -2.42 10.32 -18.91
CA VAL A 299 -3.80 10.12 -19.36
C VAL A 299 -3.86 10.16 -20.90
N GLY A 300 -4.40 9.10 -21.49
CA GLY A 300 -4.53 8.98 -22.95
C GLY A 300 -3.29 8.40 -23.65
N GLU A 301 -2.27 8.01 -22.90
CA GLU A 301 -1.11 7.28 -23.43
C GLU A 301 -1.19 5.80 -23.06
N SER A 302 -0.54 4.97 -23.85
CA SER A 302 -0.40 3.53 -23.59
C SER A 302 0.93 3.24 -22.91
N SER A 303 0.96 2.21 -22.07
CA SER A 303 2.21 1.59 -21.61
C SER A 303 2.61 0.50 -22.60
N TRP A 304 3.89 0.44 -22.94
CA TRP A 304 4.43 -0.46 -23.95
C TRP A 304 5.27 -1.58 -23.33
N GLU A 305 5.22 -2.73 -23.98
CA GLU A 305 6.02 -3.90 -23.62
C GLU A 305 7.23 -4.02 -24.56
N ASP A 306 8.36 -4.53 -24.03
CA ASP A 306 9.57 -4.81 -24.79
C ASP A 306 9.82 -6.31 -24.88
N ASP A 307 9.78 -6.85 -26.10
CA ASP A 307 10.02 -8.27 -26.36
C ASP A 307 11.50 -8.67 -26.15
N GLU A 308 12.45 -7.73 -26.28
CA GLU A 308 13.87 -8.00 -26.07
C GLU A 308 14.17 -8.21 -24.59
N ASP A 309 13.67 -7.33 -23.73
CA ASP A 309 13.84 -7.41 -22.28
C ASP A 309 12.77 -8.26 -21.60
N GLN A 310 11.70 -8.60 -22.34
CA GLN A 310 10.55 -9.37 -21.84
C GLN A 310 9.91 -8.72 -20.60
N ASN A 311 9.78 -7.41 -20.59
CA ASN A 311 9.17 -6.60 -19.54
C ASN A 311 8.37 -5.44 -20.16
N GLY A 312 7.51 -4.82 -19.36
CA GLY A 312 7.06 -3.47 -19.66
C GLY A 312 8.22 -2.48 -19.57
N TYR A 313 8.28 -1.49 -20.47
CA TYR A 313 9.35 -0.46 -20.44
C TYR A 313 9.44 0.22 -19.08
N PHE A 314 8.31 0.54 -18.47
CA PHE A 314 8.27 1.15 -17.15
C PHE A 314 8.93 0.26 -16.10
N THR A 315 8.52 -0.99 -16.01
CA THR A 315 9.05 -1.93 -15.02
C THR A 315 10.51 -2.27 -15.27
N HIS A 316 10.94 -2.45 -16.54
CA HIS A 316 12.35 -2.66 -16.88
C HIS A 316 13.23 -1.54 -16.32
N TYR A 317 12.90 -0.28 -16.62
CA TYR A 317 13.71 0.84 -16.16
C TYR A 317 13.58 1.11 -14.66
N LEU A 318 12.44 0.81 -14.04
CA LEU A 318 12.27 0.87 -12.58
C LEU A 318 13.21 -0.11 -11.87
N VAL A 319 13.23 -1.36 -12.30
CA VAL A 319 14.13 -2.41 -11.78
C VAL A 319 15.59 -1.99 -11.96
N LYS A 320 15.94 -1.50 -13.15
CA LYS A 320 17.29 -1.06 -13.47
C LYS A 320 17.75 0.14 -12.63
N ALA A 321 16.90 1.13 -12.42
CA ALA A 321 17.18 2.27 -11.55
C ALA A 321 17.47 1.84 -10.11
N LEU A 322 16.66 0.94 -9.57
CA LEU A 322 16.84 0.42 -8.22
C LEU A 322 18.14 -0.40 -8.10
N GLN A 323 18.46 -1.23 -9.08
CA GLN A 323 19.70 -2.01 -9.09
C GLN A 323 20.93 -1.11 -9.16
N GLN A 324 20.95 -0.11 -10.05
CA GLN A 324 22.06 0.83 -10.21
C GLN A 324 22.33 1.65 -8.95
N SER A 325 21.27 2.10 -8.28
CA SER A 325 21.38 2.87 -7.04
C SER A 325 21.50 1.99 -5.79
N LYS A 326 21.45 0.66 -5.92
CA LYS A 326 21.32 -0.29 -4.82
C LYS A 326 20.12 0.03 -3.90
N GLY A 327 19.05 0.56 -4.51
CA GLY A 327 17.84 1.00 -3.85
C GLY A 327 17.98 2.27 -2.99
N LEU A 328 19.12 2.94 -3.00
CA LEU A 328 19.43 4.05 -2.08
C LEU A 328 19.04 5.43 -2.62
N ASP A 329 18.68 5.54 -3.88
CA ASP A 329 18.19 6.80 -4.42
C ASP A 329 16.77 7.10 -3.91
N PRO A 330 16.47 8.39 -3.61
CA PRO A 330 15.11 8.83 -3.35
C PRO A 330 14.18 8.53 -4.52
N ILE A 331 12.91 8.27 -4.23
CA ILE A 331 11.91 7.89 -5.24
C ILE A 331 11.82 8.91 -6.40
N GLN A 332 12.03 10.20 -6.11
CA GLN A 332 12.08 11.24 -7.13
C GLN A 332 13.19 10.98 -8.15
N LYS A 333 14.40 10.66 -7.68
CA LYS A 333 15.55 10.40 -8.56
C LYS A 333 15.38 9.10 -9.35
N VAL A 334 14.80 8.07 -8.72
CA VAL A 334 14.39 6.85 -9.41
C VAL A 334 13.40 7.18 -10.52
N PHE A 335 12.40 8.01 -10.23
CA PHE A 335 11.40 8.44 -11.19
C PHE A 335 12.03 9.23 -12.35
N ASP A 336 12.90 10.20 -12.06
CA ASP A 336 13.54 11.02 -13.10
C ASP A 336 14.30 10.15 -14.13
N TYR A 337 14.99 9.11 -13.65
CA TYR A 337 15.64 8.14 -14.53
C TYR A 337 14.62 7.32 -15.34
N VAL A 338 13.59 6.78 -14.68
CA VAL A 338 12.55 5.97 -15.33
C VAL A 338 11.83 6.78 -16.41
N HIS A 339 11.41 8.00 -16.08
CA HIS A 339 10.75 8.91 -17.01
C HIS A 339 11.59 9.16 -18.25
N ASP A 340 12.85 9.56 -18.08
CA ASP A 340 13.77 9.85 -19.20
C ASP A 340 13.99 8.62 -20.09
N GLN A 341 14.25 7.46 -19.50
CA GLN A 341 14.53 6.25 -20.26
C GLN A 341 13.30 5.69 -20.99
N VAL A 342 12.13 5.64 -20.32
CA VAL A 342 10.88 5.17 -20.93
C VAL A 342 10.49 6.07 -22.09
N SER A 343 10.44 7.39 -21.87
CA SER A 343 10.01 8.34 -22.90
C SER A 343 10.89 8.26 -24.14
N ARG A 344 12.21 8.18 -23.98
CA ARG A 344 13.13 8.07 -25.11
C ARG A 344 13.04 6.73 -25.84
N SER A 345 12.99 5.62 -25.09
CA SER A 345 13.03 4.29 -25.69
C SER A 345 11.76 4.00 -26.48
N VAL A 346 10.59 4.34 -25.92
CA VAL A 346 9.30 4.12 -26.59
C VAL A 346 9.18 5.04 -27.81
N LEU A 347 9.54 6.32 -27.68
CA LEU A 347 9.53 7.25 -28.81
C LEU A 347 10.45 6.76 -29.95
N ALA A 348 11.65 6.32 -29.62
CA ALA A 348 12.63 5.85 -30.61
C ALA A 348 12.19 4.56 -31.34
N LYS A 349 11.49 3.66 -30.66
CA LYS A 349 11.09 2.34 -31.21
C LYS A 349 9.74 2.37 -31.91
N TYR A 350 8.78 3.11 -31.34
CA TYR A 350 7.38 3.07 -31.78
C TYR A 350 6.85 4.39 -32.35
N GLU A 351 7.63 5.47 -32.29
CA GLU A 351 7.25 6.83 -32.72
C GLU A 351 5.99 7.37 -31.98
N VAL A 352 5.75 6.89 -30.77
CA VAL A 352 4.65 7.30 -29.89
C VAL A 352 5.20 7.75 -28.53
N LYS A 353 4.35 8.43 -27.75
CA LYS A 353 4.71 8.86 -26.41
C LYS A 353 4.27 7.84 -25.35
N GLN A 354 5.13 7.66 -24.37
CA GLN A 354 4.83 7.09 -23.07
C GLN A 354 5.59 7.91 -22.05
N GLU A 355 4.89 8.72 -21.30
CA GLU A 355 5.50 9.62 -20.31
C GLU A 355 5.02 9.24 -18.90
N PRO A 356 5.84 8.53 -18.10
CA PRO A 356 5.53 8.24 -16.72
C PRO A 356 5.24 9.51 -15.91
N VAL A 357 4.36 9.41 -14.92
CA VAL A 357 3.97 10.54 -14.06
C VAL A 357 4.24 10.22 -12.60
N LEU A 358 4.85 11.16 -11.87
CA LEU A 358 5.00 11.11 -10.43
C LEU A 358 4.07 12.14 -9.77
N SER A 359 3.30 11.69 -8.80
CA SER A 359 2.53 12.53 -7.90
C SER A 359 2.96 12.27 -6.46
N VAL A 360 3.43 13.30 -5.76
CA VAL A 360 3.86 13.20 -4.35
C VAL A 360 3.01 14.07 -3.46
N SER A 361 2.77 13.62 -2.23
CA SER A 361 2.11 14.42 -1.20
C SER A 361 3.05 15.51 -0.70
N ASP A 362 2.54 16.73 -0.50
CA ASP A 362 3.24 17.89 0.09
C ASP A 362 4.62 18.19 -0.52
N GLY A 363 4.88 17.75 -1.77
CA GLY A 363 6.11 17.99 -2.52
C GLY A 363 7.37 17.32 -1.97
N LYS A 364 7.28 16.49 -0.92
CA LYS A 364 8.43 15.86 -0.25
C LYS A 364 8.09 14.48 0.30
N ALA A 365 7.99 13.48 -0.56
CA ALA A 365 7.99 12.10 -0.07
C ALA A 365 9.45 11.60 0.02
N GLU A 366 10.03 11.58 1.21
CA GLU A 366 11.33 10.94 1.45
C GLU A 366 11.20 9.41 1.45
N ILE A 367 10.93 8.86 0.27
CA ILE A 367 10.82 7.42 0.06
C ILE A 367 12.12 6.92 -0.58
N VAL A 368 12.80 6.02 0.13
CA VAL A 368 13.98 5.29 -0.34
C VAL A 368 13.66 3.80 -0.24
N ILE A 369 13.48 3.14 -1.38
CA ILE A 369 13.00 1.73 -1.44
C ILE A 369 13.95 0.79 -0.70
N GLY A 370 15.26 0.95 -0.89
CA GLY A 370 16.30 0.15 -0.25
C GLY A 370 16.81 0.70 1.07
N ALA A 371 16.07 1.61 1.72
CA ALA A 371 16.45 2.10 3.03
C ALA A 371 16.73 0.93 3.99
N VAL A 372 17.77 1.06 4.80
CA VAL A 372 18.12 0.06 5.80
C VAL A 372 17.11 0.14 6.93
N SER A 373 16.46 -0.97 7.23
CA SER A 373 15.55 -1.06 8.38
C SER A 373 16.37 -0.90 9.66
N GLY A 374 15.96 0.01 10.53
CA GLY A 374 16.58 0.19 11.82
C GLY A 374 16.17 -0.97 12.74
N GLY A 375 16.80 -2.12 12.59
CA GLY A 375 16.72 -3.17 13.58
C GLY A 375 17.41 -2.70 14.86
N GLY A 376 16.63 -2.52 15.93
CA GLY A 376 17.13 -2.40 17.28
C GLY A 376 17.43 -3.78 17.87
#